data_4de4d3be86357ed96d6f7f295dc8f976
#
_entry.id   4de4d3be86357ed96d6f7f295dc8f976
#
_cell.length_a   1.000
_cell.length_b   1.000
_cell.length_c   1.000
_cell.angle_alpha   90.00
_cell.angle_beta   90.00
_cell.angle_gamma   90.00
#
_symmetry.space_group_name_H-M   'P 1'
#
loop_
_entity.id
_entity.type
_entity.pdbx_description
1 polymer ?
#
loop_
_entity_poly.entity_id
_entity_poly.type
_entity_poly.pdbx_seq_one_letter_code
_entity_poly.pdbx_strand_id
1 'polypeptide(L)'
;AIAVTRDHDVVPETEQLISTGAAVSNMMLSAHSQGIGAMWPTGAMAYHPVIKQGLGLAEHEKIVGFLYLGHIQGRVKQVPELIVSDFFGEWPEKS
;
A
#
# COMPACT_ATOMS: atom_id res chain seq x y z
N ALA A 1 -0.07 -10.51 4.47
CA ALA A 1 -1.09 -10.34 3.42
C ALA A 1 -0.45 -9.85 2.13
N ILE A 2 -0.99 -10.25 1.01
CA ILE A 2 -0.48 -9.86 -0.30
C ILE A 2 -1.59 -9.10 -1.02
N ALA A 3 -1.33 -7.84 -1.36
CA ALA A 3 -2.29 -7.00 -2.05
C ALA A 3 -2.05 -7.06 -3.57
N VAL A 4 -3.07 -7.43 -4.31
CA VAL A 4 -2.99 -7.68 -5.75
C VAL A 4 -4.10 -6.92 -6.46
N THR A 5 -3.80 -6.40 -7.65
CA THR A 5 -4.84 -5.84 -8.50
C THR A 5 -5.72 -6.95 -9.06
N ARG A 6 -6.99 -6.65 -9.18
CA ARG A 6 -7.95 -7.53 -9.83
C ARG A 6 -8.18 -7.06 -11.27
N ASP A 7 -8.19 -8.00 -12.20
CA ASP A 7 -8.48 -7.66 -13.58
C ASP A 7 -9.92 -7.16 -13.74
N HIS A 8 -10.08 -6.09 -14.50
CA HIS A 8 -11.39 -5.50 -14.76
C HIS A 8 -11.39 -4.84 -16.15
N ASP A 9 -12.31 -5.24 -17.00
CA ASP A 9 -12.34 -4.82 -18.41
C ASP A 9 -12.58 -3.31 -18.60
N VAL A 10 -13.26 -2.67 -17.66
CA VAL A 10 -13.71 -1.29 -17.78
C VAL A 10 -12.83 -0.31 -16.99
N VAL A 11 -12.26 -0.77 -15.87
CA VAL A 11 -11.48 0.10 -14.99
C VAL A 11 -10.02 0.15 -15.45
N PRO A 12 -9.45 1.33 -15.72
CA PRO A 12 -8.05 1.44 -16.07
C PRO A 12 -7.11 0.91 -14.99
N GLU A 13 -5.99 0.36 -15.42
CA GLU A 13 -4.99 -0.22 -14.51
C GLU A 13 -4.52 0.75 -13.42
N THR A 14 -4.31 2.01 -13.78
CA THR A 14 -3.89 3.05 -12.82
C THR A 14 -4.90 3.18 -11.68
N GLU A 15 -6.19 3.17 -11.99
CA GLU A 15 -7.24 3.26 -10.97
C GLU A 15 -7.30 2.01 -10.11
N GLN A 16 -7.04 0.84 -10.69
CA GLN A 16 -6.97 -0.42 -9.94
C GLN A 16 -5.83 -0.38 -8.93
N LEU A 17 -4.66 0.12 -9.34
CA LEU A 17 -3.50 0.26 -8.46
C LEU A 17 -3.79 1.21 -7.29
N ILE A 18 -4.38 2.37 -7.60
CA ILE A 18 -4.74 3.37 -6.57
C ILE A 18 -5.76 2.78 -5.60
N SER A 19 -6.78 2.12 -6.10
CA SER A 19 -7.83 1.51 -5.28
C SER A 19 -7.27 0.42 -4.36
N THR A 20 -6.39 -0.43 -4.89
CA THR A 20 -5.74 -1.48 -4.09
C THR A 20 -4.86 -0.88 -3.01
N GLY A 21 -4.11 0.19 -3.34
CA GLY A 21 -3.30 0.91 -2.36
C GLY A 21 -4.13 1.53 -1.26
N ALA A 22 -5.29 2.09 -1.58
CA ALA A 22 -6.22 2.62 -0.59
C ALA A 22 -6.71 1.53 0.36
N ALA A 23 -7.00 0.33 -0.16
CA ALA A 23 -7.39 -0.81 0.67
C ALA A 23 -6.27 -1.22 1.63
N VAL A 24 -5.03 -1.24 1.16
CA VAL A 24 -3.87 -1.53 2.02
C VAL A 24 -3.73 -0.50 3.13
N SER A 25 -3.88 0.79 2.82
CA SER A 25 -3.84 1.86 3.83
C SER A 25 -4.91 1.65 4.89
N ASN A 26 -6.13 1.31 4.50
CA ASN A 26 -7.22 1.03 5.44
C ASN A 26 -6.91 -0.19 6.32
N MET A 27 -6.29 -1.22 5.75
CA MET A 27 -5.86 -2.39 6.53
C MET A 27 -4.81 -2.01 7.57
N MET A 28 -3.87 -1.14 7.23
CA MET A 28 -2.85 -0.66 8.15
C MET A 28 -3.47 0.13 9.30
N LEU A 29 -4.43 0.99 9.02
CA LEU A 29 -5.16 1.75 10.04
C LEU A 29 -5.95 0.83 10.97
N SER A 30 -6.61 -0.17 10.41
CA SER A 30 -7.35 -1.18 11.18
C SER A 30 -6.40 -1.97 12.10
N ALA A 31 -5.25 -2.40 11.58
CA ALA A 31 -4.24 -3.10 12.36
C ALA A 31 -3.76 -2.23 13.53
N HIS A 32 -3.44 -0.97 13.25
CA HIS A 32 -3.00 -0.02 14.28
C HIS A 32 -4.04 0.14 15.38
N SER A 33 -5.32 0.27 15.03
CA SER A 33 -6.40 0.40 16.02
C SER A 33 -6.53 -0.83 16.93
N GLN A 34 -6.04 -1.97 16.48
CA GLN A 34 -6.05 -3.23 17.25
C GLN A 34 -4.73 -3.51 17.95
N GLY A 35 -3.79 -2.57 17.92
CA GLY A 35 -2.47 -2.75 18.54
C GLY A 35 -1.53 -3.66 17.76
N ILE A 36 -1.81 -3.88 16.48
CA ILE A 36 -1.00 -4.72 15.60
C ILE A 36 -0.08 -3.83 14.75
N GLY A 37 1.20 -4.15 14.71
CA GLY A 37 2.15 -3.48 13.84
C GLY A 37 1.95 -3.89 12.39
N ALA A 38 2.11 -2.95 11.47
CA ALA A 38 1.98 -3.20 10.05
C ALA A 38 3.10 -2.50 9.29
N MET A 39 3.58 -3.14 8.23
CA MET A 39 4.59 -2.58 7.33
C MET A 39 4.23 -2.97 5.90
N TRP A 40 4.32 -2.00 4.99
CA TRP A 40 3.98 -2.19 3.58
C TRP A 40 5.23 -2.06 2.70
N PRO A 41 6.03 -3.12 2.55
CA PRO A 41 7.12 -3.13 1.59
C PRO A 41 6.65 -3.58 0.21
N THR A 42 7.34 -3.12 -0.81
CA THR A 42 7.21 -3.58 -2.18
C THR A 42 8.51 -4.26 -2.63
N GLY A 43 9.46 -3.48 -3.11
CA GLY A 43 10.76 -3.99 -3.52
C GLY A 43 10.74 -4.84 -4.79
N ALA A 44 11.89 -5.40 -5.14
CA ALA A 44 12.06 -6.18 -6.36
C ALA A 44 11.18 -7.43 -6.42
N MET A 45 10.84 -8.02 -5.27
CA MET A 45 10.01 -9.23 -5.22
C MET A 45 8.61 -9.01 -5.78
N ALA A 46 8.06 -7.80 -5.64
CA ALA A 46 6.73 -7.46 -6.15
C ALA A 46 6.66 -7.52 -7.68
N TYR A 47 7.80 -7.39 -8.35
CA TYR A 47 7.88 -7.35 -9.81
C TYR A 47 8.46 -8.63 -10.43
N HIS A 48 8.85 -9.59 -9.62
CA HIS A 48 9.53 -10.78 -10.11
C HIS A 48 8.54 -11.84 -10.61
N PRO A 49 8.66 -12.29 -11.87
CA PRO A 49 7.71 -13.26 -12.44
C PRO A 49 7.61 -14.58 -11.67
N VAL A 50 8.71 -15.07 -11.12
CA VAL A 50 8.74 -16.31 -10.33
C VAL A 50 7.89 -16.19 -9.07
N ILE A 51 7.91 -15.03 -8.43
CA ILE A 51 7.08 -14.77 -7.24
C ILE A 51 5.59 -14.81 -7.62
N LYS A 52 5.21 -14.17 -8.72
CA LYS A 52 3.83 -14.20 -9.21
C LYS A 52 3.36 -15.62 -9.50
N GLN A 53 4.19 -16.39 -10.18
CA GLN A 53 3.89 -17.80 -10.50
C GLN A 53 3.75 -18.64 -9.23
N GLY A 54 4.67 -18.48 -8.30
CA GLY A 54 4.65 -19.20 -7.02
C GLY A 54 3.42 -18.91 -6.17
N LEU A 55 2.84 -17.71 -6.31
CA LEU A 55 1.63 -17.31 -5.62
C LEU A 55 0.35 -17.68 -6.39
N GLY A 56 0.49 -18.24 -7.59
CA GLY A 56 -0.66 -18.60 -8.42
C GLY A 56 -1.39 -17.42 -9.03
N LEU A 57 -0.72 -16.29 -9.20
CA LEU A 57 -1.30 -15.10 -9.78
C LEU A 57 -1.28 -15.15 -11.31
N ALA A 58 -2.30 -14.57 -11.92
CA ALA A 58 -2.35 -14.40 -13.37
C ALA A 58 -1.34 -13.33 -13.82
N GLU A 59 -0.94 -13.39 -15.08
CA GLU A 59 0.08 -12.49 -15.62
C GLU A 59 -0.34 -11.01 -15.54
N HIS A 60 -1.61 -10.72 -15.73
CA HIS A 60 -2.15 -9.36 -15.66
C HIS A 60 -2.36 -8.84 -14.23
N GLU A 61 -2.35 -9.72 -13.24
CA GLU A 61 -2.45 -9.32 -11.85
C GLU A 61 -1.12 -8.76 -11.37
N LYS A 62 -1.15 -7.60 -10.71
CA LYS A 62 0.05 -6.94 -10.20
C LYS A 62 0.05 -6.91 -8.68
N ILE A 63 1.19 -7.24 -8.09
CA ILE A 63 1.37 -7.13 -6.65
C ILE A 63 1.59 -5.65 -6.32
N VAL A 64 0.68 -5.08 -5.52
CA VAL A 64 0.79 -3.70 -5.04
C VAL A 64 1.69 -3.63 -3.82
N GLY A 65 1.74 -4.69 -3.03
CA GLY A 65 2.65 -4.77 -1.90
C GLY A 65 2.42 -6.00 -1.06
N PHE A 66 3.34 -6.20 -0.16
CA PHE A 66 3.26 -7.22 0.88
C PHE A 66 2.98 -6.52 2.19
N LEU A 67 1.89 -6.87 2.85
CA LEU A 67 1.56 -6.27 4.13
C LEU A 67 1.99 -7.22 5.25
N TYR A 68 3.05 -6.84 5.95
CA TYR A 68 3.56 -7.57 7.10
C TYR A 68 2.79 -7.12 8.33
N LEU A 69 2.19 -8.07 9.02
CA LEU A 69 1.38 -7.84 10.21
C LEU A 69 1.96 -8.66 11.37
N GLY A 70 2.05 -8.05 12.54
CA GLY A 70 2.57 -8.75 13.71
C GLY A 70 2.63 -7.86 14.93
N HIS A 71 3.01 -8.46 16.04
CA HIS A 71 3.23 -7.72 17.27
C HIS A 71 4.59 -7.02 17.23
N ILE A 72 4.60 -5.73 17.57
CA ILE A 72 5.82 -4.93 17.58
C ILE A 72 6.69 -5.40 18.76
N GLN A 73 7.95 -5.72 18.44
CA GLN A 73 8.97 -5.99 19.44
C GLN A 73 10.05 -4.91 19.35
N GLY A 74 10.43 -4.36 20.49
CA GLY A 74 11.37 -3.26 20.54
C GLY A 74 10.70 -1.90 20.57
N ARG A 75 11.44 -0.86 20.21
CA ARG A 75 10.97 0.52 20.30
C ARG A 75 10.12 0.88 19.09
N VAL A 76 9.00 1.53 19.37
CA VAL A 76 8.19 2.16 18.32
C VAL A 76 8.93 3.41 17.84
N LYS A 77 9.11 3.53 16.51
CA LYS A 77 9.72 4.73 15.93
C LYS A 77 8.79 5.92 16.11
N GLN A 78 9.39 7.06 16.42
CA GLN A 78 8.63 8.31 16.44
C GLN A 78 8.27 8.71 15.02
N VAL A 79 7.02 9.15 14.85
CA VAL A 79 6.57 9.70 13.58
C VAL A 79 7.23 11.07 13.39
N PRO A 80 7.92 11.32 12.26
CA PRO A 80 8.47 12.64 12.01
C PRO A 80 7.37 13.69 11.93
N GLU A 81 7.64 14.85 12.50
CA GLU A 81 6.73 15.98 12.41
C GLU A 81 6.78 16.56 10.99
N LEU A 82 5.61 16.63 10.35
CA LEU A 82 5.50 17.14 8.99
C LEU A 82 4.86 18.54 9.01
N ILE A 83 5.38 19.40 8.15
CA ILE A 83 4.78 20.71 7.93
C ILE A 83 3.67 20.56 6.90
N VAL A 84 2.43 20.62 7.35
CA VAL A 84 1.25 20.36 6.51
C VAL A 84 1.19 21.29 5.31
N SER A 85 1.59 22.56 5.47
CA SER A 85 1.58 23.54 4.38
C SER A 85 2.51 23.19 3.22
N ASP A 86 3.50 22.30 3.41
CA ASP A 86 4.36 21.84 2.33
C ASP A 86 3.65 20.92 1.33
N PHE A 87 2.50 20.36 1.74
CA PHE A 87 1.76 19.36 0.97
C PHE A 87 0.42 19.86 0.43
N PHE A 88 -0.04 21.02 0.87
CA PHE A 88 -1.35 21.56 0.51
C PHE A 88 -1.23 22.98 0.01
N GLY A 89 -2.05 23.31 -0.95
CA GLY A 89 -2.19 24.65 -1.47
C GLY A 89 -3.65 25.01 -1.67
N GLU A 90 -3.93 26.28 -1.88
CA GLU A 90 -5.27 26.77 -2.21
C GLU A 90 -5.46 26.85 -3.73
N TRP A 91 -6.66 26.56 -4.19
CA TRP A 91 -7.04 26.71 -5.59
C TRP A 91 -8.25 27.66 -5.72
N PRO A 92 -8.18 28.68 -6.58
CA PRO A 92 -6.97 29.14 -7.25
C PRO A 92 -5.96 29.73 -6.28
N GLU A 93 -4.68 29.77 -6.71
CA GLU A 93 -3.59 30.29 -5.88
C GLU A 93 -3.82 31.78 -5.59
N LYS A 94 -3.73 32.14 -4.31
CA LYS A 94 -3.84 33.53 -3.90
C LYS A 94 -2.49 34.24 -4.08
N SER A 95 -2.51 35.31 -4.84
CA SER A 95 -1.34 36.18 -5.01
C SER A 95 -1.11 37.04 -3.76
#